data_c2dda2246ff7cb438b6a7c8585cdfe9e
#
_entry.id   c2dda2246ff7cb438b6a7c8585cdfe9e
#
_cell.length_a   1.000
_cell.length_b   1.000
_cell.length_c   1.000
_cell.angle_alpha   90.00
_cell.angle_beta   90.00
_cell.angle_gamma   90.00
#
_symmetry.space_group_name_H-M   'P 1'
#
loop_
_entity.id
_entity.type
_entity.pdbx_description
1 polymer ?
#
loop_
_entity_poly.entity_id
_entity_poly.type
_entity_poly.pdbx_seq_one_letter_code
_entity_poly.pdbx_strand_id
1 'polypeptide(L)'
;AVVERLSGFQTALEQAEQKSPSLQSHQTDLPHHSGKVVLQNLTVHTQTGSPLLTDINLEAHAPEWVLLEGRSSIGKSTLLRALAGLWPYYQGSFALDGSLLFLPQRPYLPADTLRHTVSYPHPACQDDRLIQTTLEQVGLGRLKDNLDEPYEWHGILSGGEQQRLSL
;
A
#
# COMPACT_ATOMS: atom_id res chain seq x y z
N ALA A 1 -6.68 -34.48 -2.09
CA ALA A 1 -6.63 -33.31 -1.20
C ALA A 1 -5.57 -32.26 -1.59
N VAL A 2 -4.25 -32.62 -1.67
CA VAL A 2 -3.20 -31.60 -2.02
C VAL A 2 -3.27 -31.26 -3.50
N VAL A 3 -3.38 -32.23 -4.39
CA VAL A 3 -3.49 -32.04 -5.84
C VAL A 3 -4.74 -31.23 -6.21
N GLU A 4 -5.86 -31.47 -5.57
CA GLU A 4 -7.10 -30.70 -5.76
C GLU A 4 -6.97 -29.24 -5.33
N ARG A 5 -6.21 -28.97 -4.25
CA ARG A 5 -5.93 -27.59 -3.81
C ARG A 5 -5.01 -26.86 -4.81
N LEU A 6 -3.99 -27.54 -5.33
CA LEU A 6 -3.11 -26.98 -6.35
C LEU A 6 -3.84 -26.74 -7.67
N SER A 7 -4.67 -27.68 -8.11
CA SER A 7 -5.53 -27.53 -9.28
C SER A 7 -6.53 -26.38 -9.12
N GLY A 8 -7.17 -26.26 -7.94
CA GLY A 8 -8.07 -25.15 -7.64
C GLY A 8 -7.35 -23.80 -7.63
N PHE A 9 -6.13 -23.75 -7.10
CA PHE A 9 -5.32 -22.53 -7.12
C PHE A 9 -4.89 -22.14 -8.55
N GLN A 10 -4.46 -23.11 -9.36
CA GLN A 10 -4.10 -22.87 -10.76
C GLN A 10 -5.29 -22.35 -11.56
N THR A 11 -6.46 -22.99 -11.40
CA THR A 11 -7.70 -22.53 -12.05
C THR A 11 -8.09 -21.12 -11.60
N ALA A 12 -7.90 -20.79 -10.31
CA ALA A 12 -8.16 -19.45 -9.79
C ALA A 12 -7.19 -18.41 -10.36
N LEU A 13 -5.91 -18.75 -10.56
CA LEU A 13 -4.93 -17.88 -11.22
C LEU A 13 -5.30 -17.63 -12.69
N GLU A 14 -5.60 -18.69 -13.45
CA GLU A 14 -6.02 -18.59 -14.85
C GLU A 14 -7.31 -17.77 -15.00
N GLN A 15 -8.26 -17.93 -14.07
CA GLN A 15 -9.47 -17.11 -14.05
C GLN A 15 -9.21 -15.66 -13.66
N ALA A 16 -8.23 -15.38 -12.80
CA ALA A 16 -7.84 -14.02 -12.46
C ALA A 16 -7.15 -13.32 -13.64
N GLU A 17 -6.32 -14.03 -14.39
CA GLU A 17 -5.69 -13.52 -15.62
C GLU A 17 -6.73 -13.26 -16.73
N GLN A 18 -7.67 -14.19 -16.92
CA GLN A 18 -8.73 -14.07 -17.95
C GLN A 18 -9.83 -13.07 -17.56
N LYS A 19 -10.10 -12.92 -16.27
CA LYS A 19 -11.09 -11.98 -15.71
C LYS A 19 -10.50 -10.64 -15.34
N SER A 20 -9.25 -10.34 -15.69
CA SER A 20 -8.85 -8.94 -15.77
C SER A 20 -9.84 -8.29 -16.72
N PRO A 21 -10.88 -7.62 -16.22
CA PRO A 21 -11.81 -6.99 -17.13
C PRO A 21 -10.96 -6.01 -17.93
N SER A 22 -11.15 -6.01 -19.23
CA SER A 22 -10.75 -4.91 -20.09
C SER A 22 -11.59 -3.65 -19.76
N LEU A 23 -11.75 -3.38 -18.49
CA LEU A 23 -12.11 -2.08 -17.98
C LEU A 23 -10.91 -1.22 -18.35
N GLN A 24 -11.09 -0.36 -19.35
CA GLN A 24 -10.06 0.55 -19.83
C GLN A 24 -9.70 1.49 -18.68
N SER A 25 -8.83 0.98 -17.81
CA SER A 25 -8.21 1.75 -16.76
C SER A 25 -7.11 2.56 -17.43
N HIS A 26 -7.38 3.81 -17.69
CA HIS A 26 -6.35 4.71 -18.16
C HIS A 26 -5.66 5.32 -16.93
N GLN A 27 -4.52 4.74 -16.58
CA GLN A 27 -3.54 5.49 -15.84
C GLN A 27 -3.00 6.56 -16.80
N THR A 28 -3.37 7.80 -16.58
CA THR A 28 -2.93 8.92 -17.42
C THR A 28 -1.55 9.34 -16.91
N ASP A 29 -0.54 9.31 -17.77
CA ASP A 29 0.79 9.81 -17.45
C ASP A 29 0.71 11.34 -17.23
N LEU A 30 0.95 11.76 -16.00
CA LEU A 30 1.18 13.17 -15.69
C LEU A 30 2.68 13.50 -15.90
N PRO A 31 3.01 14.75 -16.24
CA PRO A 31 4.41 15.16 -16.28
C PRO A 31 5.07 14.95 -14.91
N HIS A 32 6.19 14.23 -14.89
CA HIS A 32 6.90 13.84 -13.67
C HIS A 32 7.22 15.04 -12.77
N HIS A 33 6.95 14.89 -11.46
CA HIS A 33 7.30 15.81 -10.35
C HIS A 33 6.33 16.96 -10.06
N SER A 34 5.05 16.87 -10.42
CA SER A 34 4.07 17.88 -10.02
C SER A 34 3.47 17.63 -8.62
N GLY A 35 3.67 16.44 -8.04
CA GLY A 35 3.05 16.04 -6.77
C GLY A 35 1.52 16.10 -6.82
N LYS A 36 0.93 15.77 -7.97
CA LYS A 36 -0.50 15.90 -8.23
C LYS A 36 -1.18 14.53 -8.20
N VAL A 37 -2.38 14.51 -7.62
CA VAL A 37 -3.31 13.38 -7.64
C VAL A 37 -4.59 13.84 -8.32
N VAL A 38 -5.02 13.12 -9.36
CA VAL A 38 -6.26 13.40 -10.08
C VAL A 38 -7.09 12.13 -10.18
N LEU A 39 -8.36 12.19 -9.80
CA LEU A 39 -9.34 11.14 -10.01
C LEU A 39 -10.47 11.72 -10.87
N GLN A 40 -10.88 11.02 -11.94
CA GLN A 40 -11.93 11.47 -12.84
C GLN A 40 -12.94 10.36 -13.05
N ASN A 41 -14.18 10.61 -12.63
CA ASN A 41 -15.33 9.71 -12.74
C ASN A 41 -14.98 8.28 -12.26
N LEU A 42 -14.15 8.17 -11.22
CA LEU A 42 -13.64 6.91 -10.75
C LEU A 42 -14.73 6.16 -9.99
N THR A 43 -15.10 5.00 -10.50
CA THR A 43 -16.06 4.07 -9.87
C THR A 43 -15.34 2.77 -9.54
N VAL A 44 -15.35 2.38 -8.27
CA VAL A 44 -14.73 1.15 -7.80
C VAL A 44 -15.79 0.08 -7.56
N HIS A 45 -15.54 -1.11 -8.07
CA HIS A 45 -16.44 -2.25 -8.00
C HIS A 45 -15.92 -3.37 -7.09
N THR A 46 -16.82 -4.26 -6.66
CA THR A 46 -16.46 -5.56 -6.11
C THR A 46 -15.94 -6.49 -7.21
N GLN A 47 -15.35 -7.62 -6.84
CA GLN A 47 -14.98 -8.68 -7.80
C GLN A 47 -16.19 -9.24 -8.57
N THR A 48 -17.39 -9.12 -8.01
CA THR A 48 -18.65 -9.55 -8.64
C THR A 48 -19.28 -8.47 -9.52
N GLY A 49 -18.64 -7.29 -9.66
CA GLY A 49 -19.08 -6.19 -10.51
C GLY A 49 -20.07 -5.21 -9.85
N SER A 50 -20.42 -5.41 -8.57
CA SER A 50 -21.29 -4.44 -7.87
C SER A 50 -20.50 -3.19 -7.51
N PRO A 51 -21.04 -1.97 -7.73
CA PRO A 51 -20.36 -0.74 -7.37
C PRO A 51 -20.22 -0.58 -5.85
N LEU A 52 -19.05 -0.19 -5.39
CA LEU A 52 -18.74 0.16 -4.00
C LEU A 52 -18.71 1.68 -3.81
N LEU A 53 -18.00 2.36 -4.69
CA LEU A 53 -17.86 3.80 -4.72
C LEU A 53 -18.08 4.26 -6.15
N THR A 54 -18.86 5.32 -6.36
CA THR A 54 -19.25 5.78 -7.69
C THR A 54 -18.89 7.24 -7.89
N ASP A 55 -18.46 7.55 -9.11
CA ASP A 55 -18.24 8.90 -9.61
C ASP A 55 -17.36 9.77 -8.70
N ILE A 56 -16.22 9.21 -8.27
CA ILE A 56 -15.26 9.95 -7.47
C ILE A 56 -14.48 10.89 -8.39
N ASN A 57 -14.56 12.18 -8.06
CA ASN A 57 -13.80 13.24 -8.71
C ASN A 57 -12.98 13.95 -7.63
N LEU A 58 -11.66 13.98 -7.80
CA LEU A 58 -10.72 14.61 -6.86
C LEU A 58 -9.53 15.17 -7.61
N GLU A 59 -9.11 16.35 -7.22
CA GLU A 59 -7.82 16.92 -7.58
C GLU A 59 -7.15 17.42 -6.32
N ALA A 60 -5.93 16.97 -6.07
CA ALA A 60 -5.13 17.37 -4.93
C ALA A 60 -3.67 17.58 -5.34
N HIS A 61 -3.00 18.50 -4.68
CA HIS A 61 -1.61 18.88 -4.96
C HIS A 61 -0.77 18.80 -3.69
N ALA A 62 0.50 18.47 -3.81
CA ALA A 62 1.40 18.58 -2.68
C ALA A 62 1.54 20.06 -2.24
N PRO A 63 1.56 20.36 -0.95
CA PRO A 63 1.54 19.49 0.23
C PRO A 63 0.14 19.28 0.86
N GLU A 64 -0.91 19.17 0.08
CA GLU A 64 -2.28 19.04 0.58
C GLU A 64 -2.52 17.69 1.27
N TRP A 65 -3.37 17.72 2.29
CA TRP A 65 -3.86 16.56 3.00
C TRP A 65 -5.30 16.24 2.56
N VAL A 66 -5.54 15.01 2.15
CA VAL A 66 -6.87 14.53 1.80
C VAL A 66 -7.34 13.51 2.83
N LEU A 67 -8.45 13.81 3.51
CA LEU A 67 -9.07 12.89 4.47
C LEU A 67 -10.22 12.14 3.80
N LEU A 68 -10.15 10.80 3.79
CA LEU A 68 -11.19 9.93 3.28
C LEU A 68 -12.06 9.40 4.42
N GLU A 69 -13.22 10.00 4.61
CA GLU A 69 -14.18 9.63 5.65
C GLU A 69 -15.34 8.78 5.12
N GLY A 70 -15.95 8.02 6.00
CA GLY A 70 -17.13 7.24 5.69
C GLY A 70 -17.27 5.99 6.55
N ARG A 71 -18.42 5.32 6.47
CA ARG A 71 -18.73 4.10 7.22
C ARG A 71 -17.70 2.99 6.97
N SER A 72 -17.55 2.09 7.94
CA SER A 72 -16.77 0.85 7.72
C SER A 72 -17.36 0.08 6.53
N SER A 73 -16.47 -0.60 5.80
CA SER A 73 -16.83 -1.46 4.65
C SER A 73 -17.44 -0.76 3.43
N ILE A 74 -17.46 0.58 3.38
CA ILE A 74 -17.99 1.32 2.20
C ILE A 74 -17.06 1.22 0.97
N GLY A 75 -15.81 0.77 1.13
CA GLY A 75 -14.87 0.65 0.01
C GLY A 75 -13.64 1.57 0.08
N LYS A 76 -13.43 2.31 1.18
CA LYS A 76 -12.25 3.21 1.34
C LYS A 76 -10.91 2.52 1.08
N SER A 77 -10.69 1.38 1.72
CA SER A 77 -9.47 0.59 1.54
C SER A 77 -9.39 -0.04 0.13
N THR A 78 -10.53 -0.28 -0.51
CA THR A 78 -10.58 -0.80 -1.87
C THR A 78 -10.20 0.29 -2.87
N LEU A 79 -10.62 1.54 -2.64
CA LEU A 79 -10.16 2.69 -3.41
C LEU A 79 -8.64 2.84 -3.33
N LEU A 80 -8.07 2.83 -2.12
CA LEU A 80 -6.62 2.93 -1.95
C LEU A 80 -5.88 1.78 -2.65
N ARG A 81 -6.43 0.55 -2.62
CA ARG A 81 -5.87 -0.58 -3.36
C ARG A 81 -5.96 -0.40 -4.88
N ALA A 82 -7.05 0.21 -5.37
CA ALA A 82 -7.19 0.51 -6.80
C ALA A 82 -6.12 1.53 -7.22
N LEU A 83 -5.91 2.59 -6.45
CA LEU A 83 -4.86 3.58 -6.69
C LEU A 83 -3.45 2.99 -6.58
N ALA A 84 -3.25 1.98 -5.73
CA ALA A 84 -1.99 1.23 -5.62
C ALA A 84 -1.78 0.20 -6.74
N GLY A 85 -2.72 0.07 -7.70
CA GLY A 85 -2.64 -0.95 -8.75
C GLY A 85 -2.94 -2.39 -8.29
N LEU A 86 -3.43 -2.55 -7.05
CA LEU A 86 -3.71 -3.86 -6.43
C LEU A 86 -5.17 -4.30 -6.59
N TRP A 87 -6.03 -3.46 -7.18
CA TRP A 87 -7.45 -3.74 -7.36
C TRP A 87 -7.89 -3.33 -8.77
N PRO A 88 -8.08 -4.29 -9.69
CA PRO A 88 -8.32 -3.98 -11.10
C PRO A 88 -9.80 -3.65 -11.43
N TYR A 89 -10.72 -3.80 -10.46
CA TYR A 89 -12.15 -3.65 -10.71
C TYR A 89 -12.60 -2.21 -10.49
N TYR A 90 -12.27 -1.32 -11.44
CA TYR A 90 -12.70 0.08 -11.44
C TYR A 90 -12.95 0.58 -12.86
N GLN A 91 -13.67 1.69 -12.97
CA GLN A 91 -13.94 2.44 -14.19
C GLN A 91 -13.58 3.90 -13.97
N GLY A 92 -13.36 4.65 -15.03
CA GLY A 92 -12.86 6.01 -14.97
C GLY A 92 -11.35 6.06 -15.09
N SER A 93 -10.75 7.17 -14.73
CA SER A 93 -9.30 7.36 -14.80
C SER A 93 -8.74 7.97 -13.52
N PHE A 94 -7.47 7.70 -13.27
CA PHE A 94 -6.71 8.43 -12.26
C PHE A 94 -5.27 8.63 -12.72
N ALA A 95 -4.66 9.66 -12.18
CA ALA A 95 -3.26 9.95 -12.39
C ALA A 95 -2.61 10.30 -11.04
N LEU A 96 -1.47 9.68 -10.78
CA LEU A 96 -0.69 9.85 -9.57
C LEU A 96 0.72 10.21 -10.00
N ASP A 97 1.18 11.39 -9.61
CA ASP A 97 2.52 11.85 -9.96
C ASP A 97 3.47 11.74 -8.78
N GLY A 98 4.66 11.21 -9.05
CA GLY A 98 5.73 11.05 -8.07
C GLY A 98 5.87 9.65 -7.49
N SER A 99 6.71 9.55 -6.48
CA SER A 99 6.92 8.31 -5.72
C SER A 99 5.79 8.13 -4.71
N LEU A 100 5.11 6.99 -4.76
CA LEU A 100 3.97 6.69 -3.91
C LEU A 100 4.35 5.66 -2.86
N LEU A 101 4.03 5.96 -1.61
CA LEU A 101 4.14 5.02 -0.50
C LEU A 101 2.74 4.68 0.02
N PHE A 102 2.36 3.42 -0.07
CA PHE A 102 1.12 2.90 0.49
C PHE A 102 1.39 2.23 1.83
N LEU A 103 0.92 2.82 2.91
CA LEU A 103 1.04 2.27 4.25
C LEU A 103 -0.23 1.52 4.62
N PRO A 104 -0.19 0.17 4.71
CA PRO A 104 -1.34 -0.60 5.16
C PRO A 104 -1.56 -0.43 6.66
N GLN A 105 -2.79 -0.67 7.11
CA GLN A 105 -3.14 -0.63 8.53
C GLN A 105 -2.29 -1.61 9.37
N ARG A 106 -1.89 -2.72 8.77
CA ARG A 106 -0.92 -3.68 9.33
C ARG A 106 0.23 -3.80 8.35
N PRO A 107 1.35 -3.12 8.60
CA PRO A 107 2.50 -3.20 7.72
C PRO A 107 3.15 -4.58 7.80
N TYR A 108 3.79 -4.98 6.71
CA TYR A 108 4.65 -6.14 6.73
C TYR A 108 6.01 -5.74 7.31
N LEU A 109 6.41 -6.42 8.36
CA LEU A 109 7.73 -6.27 8.97
C LEU A 109 8.44 -7.63 8.89
N PRO A 110 9.56 -7.74 8.17
CA PRO A 110 10.34 -8.97 8.14
C PRO A 110 10.78 -9.39 9.53
N ALA A 111 10.77 -10.71 9.81
CA ALA A 111 11.38 -11.30 10.99
C ALA A 111 12.90 -11.34 10.79
N ASP A 112 13.56 -10.22 10.97
CA ASP A 112 14.98 -10.00 10.70
C ASP A 112 15.57 -8.92 11.63
N THR A 113 16.81 -8.52 11.38
CA THR A 113 17.43 -7.40 12.08
C THR A 113 16.63 -6.10 11.89
N LEU A 114 16.71 -5.20 12.87
CA LEU A 114 16.05 -3.90 12.74
C LEU A 114 16.53 -3.15 11.50
N ARG A 115 17.84 -3.19 11.24
CA ARG A 115 18.48 -2.60 10.05
C ARG A 115 17.81 -3.05 8.75
N HIS A 116 17.58 -4.35 8.59
CA HIS A 116 16.92 -4.90 7.39
C HIS A 116 15.43 -4.53 7.37
N THR A 117 14.77 -4.61 8.51
CA THR A 117 13.33 -4.30 8.63
C THR A 117 13.00 -2.86 8.25
N VAL A 118 13.78 -1.88 8.70
CA VAL A 118 13.57 -0.45 8.35
C VAL A 118 13.98 -0.11 6.91
N SER A 119 14.77 -0.95 6.28
CA SER A 119 15.22 -0.74 4.89
C SER A 119 14.34 -1.46 3.87
N TYR A 120 13.51 -2.42 4.32
CA TYR A 120 12.69 -3.25 3.43
C TYR A 120 11.76 -2.41 2.55
N PRO A 121 11.61 -2.69 1.24
CA PRO A 121 12.15 -3.85 0.48
C PRO A 121 13.56 -3.64 -0.09
N HIS A 122 14.26 -2.59 0.28
CA HIS A 122 15.62 -2.30 -0.18
C HIS A 122 16.68 -3.06 0.63
N PRO A 123 17.93 -3.15 0.14
CA PRO A 123 19.02 -3.69 0.92
C PRO A 123 19.23 -2.94 2.23
N ALA A 124 19.70 -3.66 3.25
CA ALA A 124 19.92 -3.10 4.58
C ALA A 124 20.84 -1.86 4.55
N CYS A 125 20.35 -0.75 5.10
CA CYS A 125 21.09 0.50 5.20
C CYS A 125 22.32 0.33 6.10
N GLN A 126 23.47 0.80 5.67
CA GLN A 126 24.74 0.70 6.40
C GLN A 126 25.06 1.97 7.22
N ASP A 127 24.25 3.00 7.12
CA ASP A 127 24.43 4.24 7.88
C ASP A 127 23.65 4.17 9.21
N ASP A 128 24.36 3.79 10.28
CA ASP A 128 23.81 3.68 11.63
C ASP A 128 23.24 5.02 12.11
N ARG A 129 23.89 6.13 11.80
CA ARG A 129 23.45 7.45 12.23
C ARG A 129 22.11 7.81 11.60
N LEU A 130 21.93 7.52 10.32
CA LEU A 130 20.68 7.76 9.61
C LEU A 130 19.56 6.95 10.26
N ILE A 131 19.76 5.64 10.48
CA ILE A 131 18.77 4.78 11.10
C ILE A 131 18.42 5.28 12.52
N GLN A 132 19.42 5.55 13.35
CA GLN A 132 19.21 6.01 14.73
C GLN A 132 18.45 7.33 14.79
N THR A 133 18.83 8.30 13.95
CA THR A 133 18.15 9.60 13.88
C THR A 133 16.70 9.46 13.43
N THR A 134 16.46 8.61 12.42
CA THR A 134 15.09 8.34 11.93
C THR A 134 14.24 7.66 12.99
N LEU A 135 14.78 6.67 13.70
CA LEU A 135 14.09 6.03 14.83
C LEU A 135 13.73 7.02 15.94
N GLU A 136 14.60 7.97 16.25
CA GLU A 136 14.30 9.02 17.22
C GLU A 136 13.17 9.94 16.73
N GLN A 137 13.19 10.34 15.47
CA GLN A 137 12.17 11.20 14.86
C GLN A 137 10.77 10.57 14.89
N VAL A 138 10.67 9.24 14.66
CA VAL A 138 9.39 8.51 14.71
C VAL A 138 9.03 8.03 16.12
N GLY A 139 9.79 8.42 17.16
CA GLY A 139 9.53 8.06 18.55
C GLY A 139 9.84 6.61 18.89
N LEU A 140 10.76 5.97 18.18
CA LEU A 140 11.23 4.61 18.38
C LEU A 140 12.71 4.55 18.83
N GLY A 141 13.26 5.65 19.35
CA GLY A 141 14.65 5.77 19.76
C GLY A 141 15.12 4.69 20.76
N ARG A 142 14.21 4.03 21.48
CA ARG A 142 14.53 2.89 22.35
C ARG A 142 15.12 1.67 21.62
N LEU A 143 14.94 1.61 20.30
CA LEU A 143 15.39 0.49 19.46
C LEU A 143 16.77 0.74 18.83
N LYS A 144 17.30 1.95 18.94
CA LYS A 144 18.50 2.41 18.22
C LYS A 144 19.80 1.66 18.53
N ASP A 145 19.87 1.00 19.70
CA ASP A 145 21.08 0.30 20.15
C ASP A 145 21.14 -1.17 19.69
N ASN A 146 20.04 -1.69 19.12
CA ASN A 146 19.86 -3.09 18.74
C ASN A 146 19.60 -3.27 17.23
N LEU A 147 20.40 -2.59 16.41
CA LEU A 147 20.18 -2.55 14.96
C LEU A 147 20.38 -3.91 14.26
N ASP A 148 21.28 -4.73 14.75
CA ASP A 148 21.71 -5.97 14.11
C ASP A 148 21.21 -7.23 14.81
N GLU A 149 20.32 -7.08 15.81
CA GLU A 149 19.65 -8.20 16.46
C GLU A 149 18.36 -8.57 15.74
N PRO A 150 18.15 -9.84 15.38
CA PRO A 150 16.93 -10.28 14.72
C PRO A 150 15.80 -10.47 15.73
N TYR A 151 14.60 -9.98 15.39
CA TYR A 151 13.40 -10.12 16.21
C TYR A 151 12.15 -10.38 15.40
N GLU A 152 11.16 -10.97 16.06
CA GLU A 152 9.76 -11.02 15.59
C GLU A 152 9.05 -9.71 15.97
N TRP A 153 9.21 -8.69 15.14
CA TRP A 153 8.77 -7.31 15.41
C TRP A 153 7.27 -7.19 15.68
N HIS A 154 6.45 -8.04 15.06
CA HIS A 154 5.00 -8.07 15.31
C HIS A 154 4.64 -8.45 16.76
N GLY A 155 5.46 -9.23 17.42
CA GLY A 155 5.25 -9.62 18.82
C GLY A 155 5.77 -8.61 19.85
N ILE A 156 6.70 -7.73 19.42
CA ILE A 156 7.40 -6.79 20.31
C ILE A 156 6.80 -5.39 20.23
N LEU A 157 6.34 -4.98 19.05
CA LEU A 157 5.85 -3.64 18.75
C LEU A 157 4.34 -3.58 18.82
N SER A 158 3.80 -2.55 19.45
CA SER A 158 2.38 -2.19 19.34
C SER A 158 2.02 -1.82 17.90
N GLY A 159 0.74 -1.91 17.52
CA GLY A 159 0.30 -1.59 16.17
C GLY A 159 0.70 -0.18 15.69
N GLY A 160 0.67 0.82 16.57
CA GLY A 160 1.13 2.16 16.26
C GLY A 160 2.65 2.26 16.08
N GLU A 161 3.44 1.48 16.83
CA GLU A 161 4.88 1.40 16.65
C GLU A 161 5.25 0.70 15.33
N GLN A 162 4.51 -0.37 14.99
CA GLN A 162 4.68 -1.05 13.69
C GLN A 162 4.43 -0.10 12.51
N GLN A 163 3.37 0.73 12.59
CA GLN A 163 3.09 1.74 11.57
C GLN A 163 4.20 2.79 11.48
N ARG A 164 4.70 3.28 12.61
CA ARG A 164 5.81 4.26 12.61
C ARG A 164 7.12 3.67 12.11
N LEU A 165 7.35 2.37 12.33
CA LEU A 165 8.54 1.69 11.83
C LEU A 165 8.50 1.49 10.31
N SER A 166 7.31 1.46 9.70
CA SER A 166 7.12 1.26 8.25
C SER A 166 7.08 2.56 7.44
N LEU A 167 7.24 3.72 8.08
CA LEU A 167 7.37 5.04 7.44
C LEU A 167 8.77 5.21 6.83
#